data_d2c4954dfbb2561654a75c2347325518
#
_entry.id   d2c4954dfbb2561654a75c2347325518
#
_cell.length_a   1.000
_cell.length_b   1.000
_cell.length_c   1.000
_cell.angle_alpha   90.00
_cell.angle_beta   90.00
_cell.angle_gamma   90.00
#
_symmetry.space_group_name_H-M   'P 1'
#
loop_
_entity.id
_entity.type
_entity.pdbx_description
1 polymer ?
#
loop_
_entity_poly.entity_id
_entity_poly.type
_entity_poly.pdbx_seq_one_letter_code
_entity_poly.pdbx_strand_id
1 'polypeptide(L)'
;MKKGLKILFISLFVILISGCGKSNKEVVSTCTLSSDQSSNGYKISSNYEIHSKDGLVNSVTTKETVESDNEQVRFYFKKTLEDSYNTANESYGGYTYNVIEDGNKVISDVTIDYSKMDLDKFVNDNSQMKSYIKNNKISLDGMKKIYEALGATCN
;
A
#
# COMPACT_ATOMS: atom_id res chain seq x y z
N MET A 1 -25.12 -68.14 -26.92
CA MET A 1 -25.00 -66.87 -27.66
C MET A 1 -24.83 -65.72 -26.68
N LYS A 2 -23.61 -65.31 -26.40
CA LYS A 2 -23.33 -64.19 -25.51
C LYS A 2 -22.56 -63.11 -26.30
N LYS A 3 -23.24 -61.99 -26.57
CA LYS A 3 -22.67 -60.86 -27.28
C LYS A 3 -21.75 -60.10 -26.30
N GLY A 4 -20.43 -60.10 -26.54
CA GLY A 4 -19.45 -59.32 -25.80
C GLY A 4 -19.54 -57.84 -26.15
N LEU A 5 -19.83 -57.03 -25.14
CA LEU A 5 -19.82 -55.58 -25.22
C LEU A 5 -18.37 -55.11 -25.12
N LYS A 6 -17.80 -54.66 -26.22
CA LYS A 6 -16.48 -54.04 -26.23
C LYS A 6 -16.62 -52.58 -25.71
N ILE A 7 -16.22 -52.36 -24.48
CA ILE A 7 -16.09 -51.01 -23.91
C ILE A 7 -14.82 -50.42 -24.47
N LEU A 8 -14.98 -49.43 -25.33
CA LEU A 8 -13.90 -48.61 -25.88
C LEU A 8 -13.48 -47.58 -24.82
N PHE A 9 -12.37 -47.81 -24.15
CA PHE A 9 -11.75 -46.82 -23.28
C PHE A 9 -11.18 -45.72 -24.15
N ILE A 10 -11.91 -44.61 -24.29
CA ILE A 10 -11.36 -43.34 -24.80
C ILE A 10 -10.63 -42.70 -23.65
N SER A 11 -9.32 -42.89 -23.60
CA SER A 11 -8.42 -42.14 -22.69
C SER A 11 -8.40 -40.69 -23.13
N LEU A 12 -9.21 -39.87 -22.43
CA LEU A 12 -9.18 -38.42 -22.58
C LEU A 12 -7.82 -37.93 -22.00
N PHE A 13 -6.86 -37.72 -22.89
CA PHE A 13 -5.56 -37.11 -22.57
C PHE A 13 -5.82 -35.62 -22.33
N VAL A 14 -6.12 -35.26 -21.06
CA VAL A 14 -6.18 -33.85 -20.65
C VAL A 14 -4.74 -33.31 -20.68
N ILE A 15 -4.40 -32.66 -21.79
CA ILE A 15 -3.20 -31.86 -21.88
C ILE A 15 -3.39 -30.67 -20.91
N LEU A 16 -2.83 -30.76 -19.71
CA LEU A 16 -2.65 -29.62 -18.83
C LEU A 16 -1.64 -28.69 -19.50
N ILE A 17 -2.16 -27.79 -20.33
CA ILE A 17 -1.39 -26.64 -20.77
C ILE A 17 -1.25 -25.78 -19.51
N SER A 18 -0.19 -26.00 -18.75
CA SER A 18 0.30 -25.05 -17.76
C SER A 18 0.77 -23.81 -18.53
N GLY A 19 -0.20 -23.04 -18.96
CA GLY A 19 0.05 -21.70 -19.46
C GLY A 19 0.73 -20.90 -18.35
N CYS A 20 2.01 -20.68 -18.49
CA CYS A 20 2.75 -19.67 -17.76
C CYS A 20 2.23 -18.29 -18.22
N GLY A 21 0.94 -18.02 -18.00
CA GLY A 21 0.32 -16.72 -18.16
C GLY A 21 0.85 -15.85 -17.03
N LYS A 22 1.61 -14.81 -17.36
CA LYS A 22 1.87 -13.71 -16.41
C LYS A 22 0.51 -13.34 -15.82
N SER A 23 0.33 -13.62 -14.53
CA SER A 23 -0.89 -13.28 -13.82
C SER A 23 -1.00 -11.77 -13.78
N ASN A 24 -1.83 -11.19 -14.63
CA ASN A 24 -2.18 -9.76 -14.62
C ASN A 24 -3.01 -9.37 -13.37
N LYS A 25 -2.89 -10.13 -12.28
CA LYS A 25 -3.63 -9.87 -11.06
C LYS A 25 -2.95 -8.77 -10.27
N GLU A 26 -3.74 -7.80 -9.88
CA GLU A 26 -3.37 -6.85 -8.85
C GLU A 26 -3.18 -7.62 -7.53
N VAL A 27 -2.11 -7.31 -6.82
CA VAL A 27 -1.78 -7.87 -5.50
C VAL A 27 -1.85 -6.73 -4.49
N VAL A 28 -2.58 -6.96 -3.40
CA VAL A 28 -2.61 -6.05 -2.26
C VAL A 28 -1.76 -6.66 -1.16
N SER A 29 -0.75 -5.91 -0.73
CA SER A 29 0.07 -6.22 0.44
C SER A 29 -0.22 -5.22 1.54
N THR A 30 -0.20 -5.67 2.80
CA THR A 30 -0.54 -4.82 3.93
C THR A 30 0.67 -4.64 4.85
N CYS A 31 0.92 -3.41 5.27
CA CYS A 31 1.85 -3.10 6.34
C CYS A 31 1.09 -2.41 7.48
N THR A 32 1.44 -2.72 8.73
CA THR A 32 0.82 -2.11 9.91
C THR A 32 1.88 -1.53 10.82
N LEU A 33 1.60 -0.35 11.37
CA LEU A 33 2.41 0.32 12.36
C LEU A 33 1.55 0.58 13.61
N SER A 34 2.12 0.35 14.78
CA SER A 34 1.55 0.77 16.05
C SER A 34 2.65 1.32 16.94
N SER A 35 2.46 2.53 17.43
CA SER A 35 3.40 3.21 18.33
C SER A 35 2.66 3.77 19.53
N ASP A 36 2.97 3.25 20.72
CA ASP A 36 2.45 3.76 21.98
C ASP A 36 3.39 4.86 22.51
N GLN A 37 2.94 6.09 22.39
CA GLN A 37 3.61 7.28 22.89
C GLN A 37 2.82 7.88 24.07
N SER A 38 2.26 7.04 24.92
CA SER A 38 1.42 7.47 26.05
C SER A 38 2.16 8.40 27.03
N SER A 39 3.49 8.27 27.16
CA SER A 39 4.33 9.21 27.91
C SER A 39 4.29 10.64 27.33
N ASN A 40 4.02 10.78 26.04
CA ASN A 40 3.85 12.03 25.32
C ASN A 40 2.38 12.40 25.10
N GLY A 41 1.45 11.61 25.66
CA GLY A 41 0.02 11.86 25.64
C GLY A 41 -0.71 11.44 24.37
N TYR A 42 -0.13 10.54 23.54
CA TYR A 42 -0.80 10.04 22.32
C TYR A 42 -0.39 8.61 21.95
N LYS A 43 -1.16 8.00 21.06
CA LYS A 43 -0.87 6.73 20.38
C LYS A 43 -1.07 6.90 18.88
N ILE A 44 -0.24 6.22 18.10
CA ILE A 44 -0.37 6.21 16.63
C ILE A 44 -0.58 4.78 16.17
N SER A 45 -1.51 4.61 15.24
CA SER A 45 -1.66 3.36 14.47
C SER A 45 -1.86 3.69 13.00
N SER A 46 -1.19 2.94 12.13
CA SER A 46 -1.32 3.11 10.68
C SER A 46 -1.48 1.76 9.99
N ASN A 47 -2.36 1.73 9.01
CA ASN A 47 -2.54 0.60 8.10
C ASN A 47 -2.24 1.08 6.67
N TYR A 48 -1.34 0.41 5.99
CA TYR A 48 -0.92 0.71 4.62
C TYR A 48 -1.32 -0.44 3.72
N GLU A 49 -2.15 -0.19 2.73
CA GLU A 49 -2.52 -1.14 1.68
C GLU A 49 -1.77 -0.79 0.39
N ILE A 50 -0.84 -1.63 0.01
CA ILE A 50 0.04 -1.44 -1.14
C ILE A 50 -0.55 -2.21 -2.32
N HIS A 51 -1.09 -1.49 -3.29
CA HIS A 51 -1.63 -2.03 -4.53
C HIS A 51 -0.52 -2.14 -5.57
N SER A 52 -0.23 -3.34 -6.01
CA SER A 52 0.85 -3.61 -6.97
C SER A 52 0.41 -4.54 -8.08
N LYS A 53 1.07 -4.40 -9.24
CA LYS A 53 0.93 -5.29 -10.38
C LYS A 53 2.31 -5.63 -10.93
N ASP A 54 2.55 -6.92 -11.17
CA ASP A 54 3.86 -7.41 -11.64
C ASP A 54 5.05 -7.00 -10.74
N GLY A 55 4.80 -6.89 -9.42
CA GLY A 55 5.81 -6.48 -8.43
C GLY A 55 6.15 -4.99 -8.43
N LEU A 56 5.36 -4.16 -9.13
CA LEU A 56 5.48 -2.71 -9.19
C LEU A 56 4.27 -2.05 -8.54
N VAL A 57 4.49 -1.06 -7.70
CA VAL A 57 3.42 -0.35 -6.97
C VAL A 57 2.69 0.61 -7.90
N ASN A 58 1.36 0.57 -7.88
CA ASN A 58 0.50 1.52 -8.56
C ASN A 58 -0.03 2.59 -7.60
N SER A 59 -0.49 2.16 -6.42
CA SER A 59 -0.98 3.08 -5.40
C SER A 59 -0.77 2.52 -4.00
N VAL A 60 -0.84 3.39 -3.01
CA VAL A 60 -0.91 3.04 -1.60
C VAL A 60 -2.09 3.77 -0.97
N THR A 61 -2.92 3.04 -0.25
CA THR A 61 -3.93 3.61 0.62
C THR A 61 -3.47 3.49 2.06
N THR A 62 -3.50 4.59 2.79
CA THR A 62 -3.09 4.65 4.20
C THR A 62 -4.27 5.12 5.03
N LYS A 63 -4.54 4.39 6.10
CA LYS A 63 -5.37 4.88 7.19
C LYS A 63 -4.49 5.05 8.42
N GLU A 64 -4.36 6.28 8.90
CA GLU A 64 -3.63 6.61 10.10
C GLU A 64 -4.58 7.14 11.17
N THR A 65 -4.36 6.74 12.41
CA THR A 65 -5.12 7.20 13.56
C THR A 65 -4.15 7.65 14.64
N VAL A 66 -4.33 8.89 15.10
CA VAL A 66 -3.66 9.43 16.30
C VAL A 66 -4.72 9.58 17.38
N GLU A 67 -4.54 8.87 18.48
CA GLU A 67 -5.44 8.91 19.65
C GLU A 67 -4.80 9.71 20.78
N SER A 68 -5.52 10.71 21.30
CA SER A 68 -5.08 11.55 22.43
C SER A 68 -6.28 12.18 23.12
N ASP A 69 -6.28 12.17 24.45
CA ASP A 69 -7.28 12.91 25.24
C ASP A 69 -7.00 14.43 25.26
N ASN A 70 -5.79 14.84 24.85
CA ASN A 70 -5.40 16.25 24.80
C ASN A 70 -5.81 16.87 23.45
N GLU A 71 -6.73 17.84 23.49
CA GLU A 71 -7.23 18.56 22.31
C GLU A 71 -6.10 19.30 21.55
N GLN A 72 -5.12 19.89 22.25
CA GLN A 72 -4.01 20.60 21.60
C GLN A 72 -3.12 19.63 20.79
N VAL A 73 -2.94 18.40 21.29
CA VAL A 73 -2.22 17.34 20.59
C VAL A 73 -2.99 16.93 19.34
N ARG A 74 -4.30 16.73 19.44
CA ARG A 74 -5.14 16.40 18.28
C ARG A 74 -5.11 17.51 17.23
N PHE A 75 -5.29 18.77 17.66
CA PHE A 75 -5.21 19.92 16.76
C PHE A 75 -3.87 19.99 16.03
N TYR A 76 -2.76 19.80 16.76
CA TYR A 76 -1.42 19.78 16.18
C TYR A 76 -1.28 18.69 15.11
N PHE A 77 -1.69 17.46 15.41
CA PHE A 77 -1.59 16.35 14.46
C PHE A 77 -2.49 16.57 13.24
N LYS A 78 -3.74 17.00 13.45
CA LYS A 78 -4.65 17.29 12.34
C LYS A 78 -4.03 18.29 11.37
N LYS A 79 -3.60 19.43 11.90
CA LYS A 79 -2.98 20.47 11.08
C LYS A 79 -1.71 19.97 10.38
N THR A 80 -0.83 19.25 11.09
CA THR A 80 0.42 18.74 10.53
C THR A 80 0.16 17.76 9.38
N LEU A 81 -0.82 16.86 9.51
CA LEU A 81 -1.18 15.91 8.48
C LEU A 81 -1.78 16.61 7.25
N GLU A 82 -2.74 17.54 7.46
CA GLU A 82 -3.32 18.34 6.37
C GLU A 82 -2.24 19.12 5.61
N ASP A 83 -1.38 19.86 6.31
CA ASP A 83 -0.32 20.67 5.72
C ASP A 83 0.69 19.78 4.95
N SER A 84 1.05 18.62 5.52
CA SER A 84 2.00 17.70 4.90
C SER A 84 1.47 17.10 3.60
N TYR A 85 0.23 16.62 3.61
CA TYR A 85 -0.39 16.04 2.41
C TYR A 85 -0.66 17.09 1.33
N ASN A 86 -1.09 18.30 1.72
CA ASN A 86 -1.25 19.41 0.79
C ASN A 86 0.07 19.75 0.11
N THR A 87 1.12 19.94 0.90
CA THR A 87 2.47 20.25 0.40
C THR A 87 3.00 19.17 -0.54
N ALA A 88 2.80 17.89 -0.18
CA ALA A 88 3.22 16.77 -1.01
C ALA A 88 2.43 16.73 -2.33
N ASN A 89 1.11 16.97 -2.29
CA ASN A 89 0.28 17.00 -3.48
C ASN A 89 0.61 18.17 -4.40
N GLU A 90 0.86 19.37 -3.86
CA GLU A 90 1.31 20.52 -4.63
C GLU A 90 2.68 20.29 -5.28
N SER A 91 3.57 19.59 -4.56
CA SER A 91 4.94 19.35 -5.02
C SER A 91 5.03 18.25 -6.09
N TYR A 92 4.28 17.18 -5.93
CA TYR A 92 4.46 15.94 -6.71
C TYR A 92 3.19 15.46 -7.39
N GLY A 93 2.00 15.90 -6.95
CA GLY A 93 0.71 15.37 -7.40
C GLY A 93 0.42 13.96 -6.86
N GLY A 94 -0.74 13.43 -7.23
CA GLY A 94 -1.10 12.03 -6.96
C GLY A 94 -1.65 11.74 -5.56
N TYR A 95 -1.78 12.73 -4.69
CA TYR A 95 -2.36 12.57 -3.35
C TYR A 95 -3.85 12.92 -3.34
N THR A 96 -4.64 12.03 -2.72
CA THR A 96 -6.01 12.31 -2.31
C THR A 96 -6.10 12.00 -0.83
N TYR A 97 -6.57 12.93 -0.02
CA TYR A 97 -6.58 12.76 1.43
C TYR A 97 -7.81 13.40 2.08
N ASN A 98 -8.16 12.87 3.25
CA ASN A 98 -9.16 13.42 4.14
C ASN A 98 -8.65 13.27 5.57
N VAL A 99 -8.68 14.35 6.36
CA VAL A 99 -8.25 14.34 7.75
C VAL A 99 -9.40 14.86 8.60
N ILE A 100 -9.88 14.03 9.51
CA ILE A 100 -11.00 14.36 10.40
C ILE A 100 -10.60 14.19 11.86
N GLU A 101 -11.33 14.86 12.74
CA GLU A 101 -11.31 14.62 14.17
C GLU A 101 -12.63 13.93 14.55
N ASP A 102 -12.52 12.80 15.27
CA ASP A 102 -13.67 12.03 15.77
C ASP A 102 -13.40 11.62 17.21
N GLY A 103 -14.10 12.25 18.14
CA GLY A 103 -13.92 12.07 19.58
C GLY A 103 -12.48 12.42 20.01
N ASN A 104 -11.76 11.44 20.57
CA ASN A 104 -10.37 11.62 20.98
C ASN A 104 -9.35 11.19 19.90
N LYS A 105 -9.78 11.09 18.63
CA LYS A 105 -8.95 10.63 17.52
C LYS A 105 -8.86 11.66 16.42
N VAL A 106 -7.68 11.73 15.80
CA VAL A 106 -7.47 12.28 14.47
C VAL A 106 -7.28 11.13 13.52
N ILE A 107 -8.08 11.07 12.48
CA ILE A 107 -8.07 10.01 11.48
C ILE A 107 -7.72 10.63 10.14
N SER A 108 -6.71 10.10 9.47
CA SER A 108 -6.40 10.45 8.10
C SER A 108 -6.56 9.23 7.18
N ASP A 109 -7.30 9.43 6.09
CA ASP A 109 -7.41 8.49 4.99
C ASP A 109 -6.70 9.11 3.79
N VAL A 110 -5.67 8.45 3.28
CA VAL A 110 -4.81 8.96 2.21
C VAL A 110 -4.67 7.91 1.13
N THR A 111 -4.80 8.32 -0.12
CA THR A 111 -4.44 7.51 -1.28
C THR A 111 -3.36 8.23 -2.07
N ILE A 112 -2.25 7.54 -2.34
CA ILE A 112 -1.16 7.99 -3.19
C ILE A 112 -1.22 7.20 -4.48
N ASP A 113 -1.55 7.85 -5.59
CA ASP A 113 -1.56 7.26 -6.93
C ASP A 113 -0.26 7.61 -7.65
N TYR A 114 0.66 6.65 -7.70
CA TYR A 114 1.98 6.85 -8.32
C TYR A 114 1.92 7.02 -9.83
N SER A 115 0.80 6.70 -10.47
CA SER A 115 0.61 6.95 -11.90
C SER A 115 0.33 8.44 -12.22
N LYS A 116 -0.09 9.19 -11.20
CA LYS A 116 -0.40 10.63 -11.30
C LYS A 116 0.67 11.51 -10.65
N MET A 117 1.68 10.89 -10.04
CA MET A 117 2.77 11.58 -9.35
C MET A 117 3.89 11.92 -10.31
N ASP A 118 4.50 13.09 -10.15
CA ASP A 118 5.82 13.40 -10.72
C ASP A 118 6.90 12.60 -9.96
N LEU A 119 7.05 11.33 -10.36
CA LEU A 119 7.94 10.39 -9.70
C LEU A 119 9.41 10.78 -9.86
N ASP A 120 9.78 11.40 -10.97
CA ASP A 120 11.16 11.85 -11.22
C ASP A 120 11.53 12.96 -10.24
N LYS A 121 10.66 13.96 -10.06
CA LYS A 121 10.85 15.02 -9.07
C LYS A 121 10.86 14.46 -7.66
N PHE A 122 9.89 13.59 -7.31
CA PHE A 122 9.81 12.96 -6.01
C PHE A 122 11.11 12.21 -5.65
N VAL A 123 11.66 11.44 -6.59
CA VAL A 123 12.90 10.66 -6.39
C VAL A 123 14.14 11.56 -6.34
N ASN A 124 14.15 12.66 -7.09
CA ASN A 124 15.25 13.62 -7.03
C ASN A 124 15.32 14.32 -5.66
N ASP A 125 14.17 14.71 -5.12
CA ASP A 125 14.07 15.34 -3.80
C ASP A 125 14.30 14.33 -2.66
N ASN A 126 14.04 13.03 -2.92
CA ASN A 126 14.18 11.90 -1.98
C ASN A 126 15.16 10.86 -2.52
N SER A 127 16.44 11.20 -2.60
CA SER A 127 17.47 10.40 -3.30
C SER A 127 17.61 8.96 -2.78
N GLN A 128 17.28 8.68 -1.51
CA GLN A 128 17.22 7.34 -0.94
C GLN A 128 16.20 6.43 -1.66
N MET A 129 15.20 7.02 -2.33
CA MET A 129 14.20 6.26 -3.08
C MET A 129 14.74 5.65 -4.37
N LYS A 130 15.87 6.14 -4.90
CA LYS A 130 16.46 5.67 -6.17
C LYS A 130 16.69 4.16 -6.20
N SER A 131 17.11 3.58 -5.08
CA SER A 131 17.39 2.14 -4.97
C SER A 131 16.14 1.25 -5.11
N TYR A 132 14.95 1.82 -4.93
CA TYR A 132 13.67 1.12 -4.97
C TYR A 132 12.93 1.27 -6.30
N ILE A 133 13.47 2.10 -7.21
CA ILE A 133 12.87 2.33 -8.53
C ILE A 133 13.28 1.22 -9.50
N LYS A 134 12.28 0.64 -10.16
CA LYS A 134 12.45 -0.32 -11.28
C LYS A 134 11.49 0.09 -12.41
N ASN A 135 11.99 0.16 -13.63
CA ASN A 135 11.18 0.51 -14.79
C ASN A 135 10.33 1.80 -14.59
N ASN A 136 10.93 2.82 -13.99
CA ASN A 136 10.29 4.09 -13.65
C ASN A 136 9.05 3.94 -12.72
N LYS A 137 9.06 2.93 -11.85
CA LYS A 137 8.05 2.68 -10.83
C LYS A 137 8.70 2.21 -9.55
N ILE A 138 8.00 2.36 -8.43
CA ILE A 138 8.47 1.84 -7.13
C ILE A 138 8.22 0.33 -7.11
N SER A 139 9.23 -0.45 -6.72
CA SER A 139 9.08 -1.89 -6.54
C SER A 139 8.30 -2.21 -5.25
N LEU A 140 7.48 -3.27 -5.27
CA LEU A 140 6.75 -3.72 -4.08
C LEU A 140 7.67 -4.01 -2.89
N ASP A 141 8.77 -4.73 -3.14
CA ASP A 141 9.77 -5.04 -2.10
C ASP A 141 10.43 -3.76 -1.56
N GLY A 142 10.67 -2.77 -2.42
CA GLY A 142 11.18 -1.47 -2.01
C GLY A 142 10.21 -0.73 -1.11
N MET A 143 8.93 -0.70 -1.48
CA MET A 143 7.89 -0.06 -0.69
C MET A 143 7.74 -0.71 0.70
N LYS A 144 7.72 -2.04 0.77
CA LYS A 144 7.71 -2.76 2.05
C LYS A 144 8.89 -2.37 2.94
N LYS A 145 10.11 -2.36 2.38
CA LYS A 145 11.32 -1.95 3.12
C LYS A 145 11.25 -0.51 3.65
N ILE A 146 10.61 0.40 2.92
CA ILE A 146 10.40 1.77 3.39
C ILE A 146 9.51 1.76 4.63
N TYR A 147 8.37 1.06 4.60
CA TYR A 147 7.47 0.98 5.76
C TYR A 147 8.10 0.22 6.92
N GLU A 148 8.84 -0.86 6.67
CA GLU A 148 9.60 -1.60 7.70
C GLU A 148 10.67 -0.71 8.36
N ALA A 149 11.33 0.17 7.60
CA ALA A 149 12.29 1.13 8.16
C ALA A 149 11.61 2.21 9.04
N LEU A 150 10.31 2.46 8.84
CA LEU A 150 9.50 3.30 9.73
C LEU A 150 8.98 2.55 10.97
N GLY A 151 9.25 1.25 11.07
CA GLY A 151 8.80 0.39 12.19
C GLY A 151 7.50 -0.37 11.93
N ALA A 152 6.99 -0.37 10.69
CA ALA A 152 5.83 -1.18 10.33
C ALA A 152 6.20 -2.66 10.16
N THR A 153 5.20 -3.52 10.31
CA THR A 153 5.29 -4.95 9.98
C THR A 153 4.50 -5.21 8.69
N CYS A 154 5.18 -5.77 7.68
CA CYS A 154 4.59 -6.08 6.37
C CYS A 154 4.37 -7.59 6.18
N ASN A 155 3.28 -7.97 5.46
CA ASN A 155 2.96 -9.35 5.07
C ASN A 155 3.03 -9.55 3.55
#